data_101243439b60e67ddaffa5d8684434e6
#
_entry.id   101243439b60e67ddaffa5d8684434e6
#
_cell.length_a   1.000
_cell.length_b   1.000
_cell.length_c   1.000
_cell.angle_alpha   90.00
_cell.angle_beta   90.00
_cell.angle_gamma   90.00
#
_symmetry.space_group_name_H-M   'P 1'
#
loop_
_entity.id
_entity.type
_entity.pdbx_description
1 polymer ?
#
loop_
_entity_poly.entity_id
_entity_poly.type
_entity_poly.pdbx_seq_one_letter_code
_entity_poly.pdbx_strand_id
1 'polypeptide(L)'
;PCGPINDLEDVFSDPQLLSREMFVEMVHPTLGKIKQTGLPLKFSRTPGGLDRPPPLLGEHNQELLQEIGFSTAEIEELKTHDVI
;
A
#
# COMPACT_ATOMS: atom_id res chain seq x y z
N PRO A 1 0.42 33.16 14.32
CA PRO A 1 -0.04 31.87 13.78
C PRO A 1 0.31 30.76 14.77
N CYS A 2 -0.65 29.90 15.09
CA CYS A 2 -0.46 28.74 15.94
C CYS A 2 -1.35 27.58 15.45
N GLY A 3 -1.00 26.36 15.81
CA GLY A 3 -1.77 25.18 15.51
C GLY A 3 -1.46 24.08 16.53
N PRO A 4 -2.30 23.05 16.66
CA PRO A 4 -2.04 21.93 17.52
C PRO A 4 -0.86 21.10 16.99
N ILE A 5 -0.16 20.44 17.90
CA ILE A 5 0.76 19.37 17.58
C ILE A 5 -0.01 18.09 17.83
N ASN A 6 -0.48 17.47 16.74
CA ASN A 6 -1.34 16.29 16.79
C ASN A 6 -0.51 15.02 16.93
N ASP A 7 -1.01 14.07 17.70
CA ASP A 7 -0.54 12.69 17.66
C ASP A 7 -1.25 11.89 16.55
N LEU A 8 -0.97 10.60 16.41
CA LEU A 8 -1.56 9.78 15.36
C LEU A 8 -3.08 9.59 15.54
N GLU A 9 -3.57 9.54 16.79
CA GLU A 9 -5.01 9.40 17.06
C GLU A 9 -5.75 10.66 16.65
N ASP A 10 -5.21 11.83 16.98
CA ASP A 10 -5.72 13.14 16.55
C ASP A 10 -5.76 13.26 15.02
N VAL A 11 -4.66 12.86 14.37
CA VAL A 11 -4.53 12.92 12.90
C VAL A 11 -5.56 12.02 12.21
N PHE A 12 -5.79 10.79 12.70
CA PHE A 12 -6.77 9.87 12.13
C PHE A 12 -8.23 10.29 12.37
N SER A 13 -8.47 11.20 13.31
CA SER A 13 -9.79 11.74 13.63
C SER A 13 -10.02 13.17 13.11
N ASP A 14 -9.01 13.81 12.52
CA ASP A 14 -9.08 15.18 12.03
C ASP A 14 -10.14 15.34 10.92
N PRO A 15 -11.16 16.23 11.10
CA PRO A 15 -12.24 16.40 10.13
C PRO A 15 -11.78 16.84 8.75
N GLN A 16 -10.70 17.62 8.64
CA GLN A 16 -10.17 18.07 7.36
C GLN A 16 -9.52 16.93 6.61
N LEU A 17 -8.74 16.09 7.30
CA LEU A 17 -8.08 14.93 6.70
C LEU A 17 -9.10 13.86 6.28
N LEU A 18 -10.15 13.66 7.07
CA LEU A 18 -11.27 12.78 6.73
C LEU A 18 -12.05 13.29 5.51
N SER A 19 -12.38 14.58 5.45
CA SER A 19 -13.08 15.18 4.32
C SER A 19 -12.26 15.14 3.02
N ARG A 20 -10.94 15.11 3.12
CA ARG A 20 -10.00 14.98 2.01
C ARG A 20 -9.72 13.54 1.63
N GLU A 21 -10.36 12.56 2.28
CA GLU A 21 -10.12 11.13 2.04
C GLU A 21 -8.63 10.77 2.16
N MET A 22 -7.97 11.36 3.18
CA MET A 22 -6.56 11.12 3.42
C MET A 22 -6.30 9.80 4.12
N PHE A 23 -7.37 9.12 4.57
CA PHE A 23 -7.32 7.78 5.14
C PHE A 23 -8.31 6.88 4.43
N VAL A 24 -7.86 5.68 4.10
CA VAL A 24 -8.67 4.64 3.46
C VAL A 24 -8.60 3.35 4.28
N GLU A 25 -9.71 2.64 4.32
CA GLU A 25 -9.76 1.29 4.89
C GLU A 25 -9.59 0.27 3.76
N MET A 26 -8.71 -0.70 3.99
CA MET A 26 -8.50 -1.84 3.10
C MET A 26 -8.57 -3.15 3.89
N VAL A 27 -8.83 -4.23 3.20
CA VAL A 27 -8.77 -5.58 3.77
C VAL A 27 -7.44 -6.21 3.38
N HIS A 28 -6.60 -6.41 4.38
CA HIS A 28 -5.35 -7.14 4.22
C HIS A 28 -5.60 -8.64 4.40
N PRO A 29 -5.02 -9.52 3.56
CA PRO A 29 -5.31 -10.96 3.61
C PRO A 29 -5.03 -11.62 4.96
N THR A 30 -4.02 -11.14 5.69
CA THR A 30 -3.60 -11.71 6.98
C THR A 30 -3.99 -10.86 8.19
N LEU A 31 -4.05 -9.52 8.03
CA LEU A 31 -4.31 -8.59 9.13
C LEU A 31 -5.78 -8.17 9.25
N GLY A 32 -6.62 -8.54 8.29
CA GLY A 32 -8.00 -8.07 8.24
C GLY A 32 -8.11 -6.59 7.85
N LYS A 33 -9.03 -5.85 8.47
CA LYS A 33 -9.21 -4.43 8.18
C LYS A 33 -8.03 -3.62 8.69
N ILE A 34 -7.40 -2.85 7.78
CA ILE A 34 -6.34 -1.91 8.09
C ILE A 34 -6.73 -0.51 7.62
N LYS A 35 -6.24 0.51 8.30
CA LYS A 35 -6.30 1.90 7.86
C LYS A 35 -4.92 2.32 7.36
N GLN A 36 -4.91 3.00 6.23
CA GLN A 36 -3.66 3.55 5.68
C GLN A 36 -3.90 4.93 5.08
N THR A 37 -2.82 5.63 4.79
CA THR A 37 -2.90 6.94 4.17
C THR A 37 -3.40 6.84 2.74
N GLY A 38 -4.33 7.72 2.38
CA GLY A 38 -4.81 7.89 1.01
C GLY A 38 -3.83 8.69 0.15
N LEU A 39 -4.21 8.90 -1.11
CA LEU A 39 -3.41 9.70 -2.03
C LEU A 39 -3.66 11.21 -1.80
N PRO A 40 -2.61 12.01 -1.55
CA PRO A 40 -2.76 13.45 -1.34
C PRO A 40 -3.10 14.20 -2.64
N LEU A 41 -2.68 13.66 -3.78
CA LEU A 41 -2.97 14.22 -5.10
C LEU A 41 -4.34 13.76 -5.59
N LYS A 42 -5.21 14.71 -5.92
CA LYS A 42 -6.56 14.47 -6.43
C LYS A 42 -6.67 14.98 -7.85
N PHE A 43 -6.74 14.06 -8.81
CA PHE A 43 -6.92 14.39 -10.24
C PHE A 43 -8.40 14.29 -10.62
N SER A 44 -8.93 15.31 -11.30
CA SER A 44 -10.35 15.37 -11.65
C SER A 44 -10.76 14.40 -12.77
N ARG A 45 -9.86 14.10 -13.71
CA ARG A 45 -10.15 13.24 -14.87
C ARG A 45 -9.57 11.84 -14.75
N THR A 46 -8.50 11.68 -14.00
CA THR A 46 -7.80 10.41 -13.79
C THR A 46 -7.56 10.22 -12.29
N PRO A 47 -8.62 9.99 -11.50
CA PRO A 47 -8.45 9.82 -10.06
C PRO A 47 -7.51 8.65 -9.77
N GLY A 48 -6.59 8.86 -8.85
CA GLY A 48 -5.76 7.79 -8.34
C GLY A 48 -6.52 6.93 -7.32
N GLY A 49 -6.08 5.70 -7.14
CA GLY A 49 -6.63 4.77 -6.16
C GLY A 49 -5.56 3.95 -5.48
N LEU A 50 -5.96 3.18 -4.48
CA LEU A 50 -5.13 2.18 -3.82
C LEU A 50 -5.74 0.82 -4.16
N ASP A 51 -5.12 0.11 -5.10
CA ASP A 51 -5.69 -1.11 -5.67
C ASP A 51 -5.33 -2.35 -4.85
N ARG A 52 -4.21 -2.31 -4.13
CA ARG A 52 -3.72 -3.43 -3.33
C ARG A 52 -3.29 -2.96 -1.93
N PRO A 53 -3.50 -3.79 -0.90
CA PRO A 53 -2.95 -3.54 0.43
C PRO A 53 -1.42 -3.65 0.42
N PRO A 54 -0.72 -3.17 1.46
CA PRO A 54 0.72 -3.37 1.62
C PRO A 54 1.04 -4.87 1.55
N PRO A 55 2.03 -5.29 0.74
CA PRO A 55 2.33 -6.71 0.57
C PRO A 55 3.11 -7.28 1.76
N LEU A 56 3.01 -8.58 1.96
CA LEU A 56 3.96 -9.33 2.77
C LEU A 56 5.32 -9.42 2.07
N LEU A 57 6.37 -9.72 2.85
CA LEU A 57 7.71 -9.87 2.29
C LEU A 57 7.71 -10.94 1.18
N GLY A 58 8.13 -10.54 -0.02
CA GLY A 58 8.22 -11.43 -1.18
C GLY A 58 6.88 -11.86 -1.80
N GLU A 59 5.73 -11.34 -1.34
CA GLU A 59 4.40 -11.77 -1.78
C GLU A 59 4.22 -11.72 -3.30
N HIS A 60 4.80 -10.73 -3.97
CA HIS A 60 4.66 -10.53 -5.41
C HIS A 60 5.90 -10.90 -6.23
N ASN A 61 6.93 -11.49 -5.62
CA ASN A 61 8.17 -11.85 -6.32
C ASN A 61 7.91 -12.70 -7.57
N GLN A 62 7.09 -13.72 -7.44
CA GLN A 62 6.80 -14.62 -8.56
C GLN A 62 6.03 -13.91 -9.67
N GLU A 63 4.98 -13.15 -9.33
CA GLU A 63 4.18 -12.40 -10.28
C GLU A 63 5.05 -11.41 -11.08
N LEU A 64 5.82 -10.58 -10.37
CA LEU A 64 6.65 -9.55 -10.97
C LEU A 64 7.79 -10.11 -11.83
N LEU A 65 8.45 -11.17 -11.37
CA LEU A 65 9.52 -11.79 -12.15
C LEU A 65 8.98 -12.45 -13.43
N GLN A 66 7.81 -13.07 -13.38
CA GLN A 66 7.16 -13.61 -14.57
C GLN A 66 6.76 -12.51 -15.56
N GLU A 67 6.25 -11.36 -15.09
CA GLU A 67 5.91 -10.22 -15.96
C GLU A 67 7.12 -9.69 -16.74
N ILE A 68 8.31 -9.70 -16.15
CA ILE A 68 9.55 -9.27 -16.81
C ILE A 68 10.27 -10.39 -17.57
N GLY A 69 9.66 -11.59 -17.65
CA GLY A 69 10.08 -12.66 -18.55
C GLY A 69 10.86 -13.82 -17.92
N PHE A 70 10.98 -13.88 -16.59
CA PHE A 70 11.59 -15.04 -15.94
C PHE A 70 10.65 -16.25 -16.00
N SER A 71 11.19 -17.40 -16.31
CA SER A 71 10.49 -18.68 -16.23
C SER A 71 10.35 -19.13 -14.77
N THR A 72 9.39 -20.01 -14.51
CA THR A 72 9.21 -20.60 -13.17
C THR A 72 10.48 -21.30 -12.67
N ALA A 73 11.23 -21.95 -13.56
CA ALA A 73 12.47 -22.64 -13.20
C ALA A 73 13.57 -21.67 -12.73
N GLU A 74 13.74 -20.54 -13.43
CA GLU A 74 14.69 -19.49 -13.04
C GLU A 74 14.30 -18.85 -11.71
N ILE A 75 13.02 -18.64 -11.46
CA ILE A 75 12.53 -18.11 -10.18
C ILE A 75 12.81 -19.07 -9.02
N GLU A 76 12.61 -20.37 -9.21
CA GLU A 76 12.95 -21.37 -8.20
C GLU A 76 14.47 -21.45 -7.96
N GLU A 77 15.28 -21.26 -8.99
CA GLU A 77 16.73 -21.16 -8.85
C GLU A 77 17.13 -19.94 -7.99
N LEU A 78 16.52 -18.77 -8.24
CA LEU A 78 16.74 -17.57 -7.44
C LEU A 78 16.38 -17.77 -5.97
N LYS A 79 15.27 -18.46 -5.67
CA LYS A 79 14.88 -18.85 -4.30
C LYS A 79 15.90 -19.79 -3.65
N THR A 80 16.38 -20.79 -4.42
CA THR A 80 17.33 -21.77 -3.90
C THR A 80 18.68 -21.13 -3.52
N HIS A 81 19.04 -20.04 -4.19
CA HIS A 81 20.26 -19.30 -3.92
C HIS A 81 20.06 -18.10 -2.95
N ASP A 82 18.91 -18.02 -2.28
CA ASP A 82 18.58 -16.93 -1.34
C ASP A 82 18.72 -15.52 -1.96
N VAL A 83 18.41 -15.39 -3.26
CA VAL A 83 18.41 -14.09 -3.96
C VAL A 83 17.09 -13.36 -3.74
N ILE A 84 15.98 -14.13 -3.61
CA ILE A 84 14.63 -13.62 -3.36
C ILE A 84 13.91 -14.45 -2.31
#